data_bd796400f166f19f49e3203e62ce1b7b
#
_entry.id   bd796400f166f19f49e3203e62ce1b7b
#
_cell.length_a   1.000
_cell.length_b   1.000
_cell.length_c   1.000
_cell.angle_alpha   90.00
_cell.angle_beta   90.00
_cell.angle_gamma   90.00
#
_symmetry.space_group_name_H-M   'P 1'
#
loop_
_entity.id
_entity.type
_entity.pdbx_description
1 polymer ?
#
loop_
_entity_poly.entity_id
_entity_poly.type
_entity_poly.pdbx_seq_one_letter_code
_entity_poly.pdbx_strand_id
1 'polypeptide(L)'
;MSRIKIDAVVVPLSGHLYPVLLLLAPLLHDPNYEIRIFTGPQKQKVAEDMGFTVVPIMKDQVDFFDKISTNHRQLNLLTAHKQLSNGLDLMNIVSDQLREEWTAHRPDLVIVDYVTLSGGLIAEELEIPWMTSMATQFAMETPLGPSCFFAGMGSEKTRFDQLKHSLARKLTRLIKRLATFSLRSRLKQYHFRLYNKDGWETIYSPYSILCIGMEEVELKKGFPPYYHWVGPVGSSVEKSSDYHFDLTPFSDKIKVLVSLGTQLAWAQDNIVQQTLILAQQHPECQFFVTLGKGAESFHTEKLLDNVSILTYLPYESYIPQMDYVIHHGGAGIFFQCIKNGIPALILPHDYDQYDYAIRGVEAGVALQAPKDKSQKIAQAFEQLLARKDWAQLKELQKRALAYDPTRILKKEIHRLIKKEAP
;
A
#
# COMPACT_ATOMS: atom_id res chain seq x y z
N MET A 1 8.08 31.65 -15.71
CA MET A 1 6.97 30.69 -15.96
C MET A 1 6.15 30.59 -14.70
N SER A 2 4.81 30.51 -14.79
CA SER A 2 3.97 30.21 -13.61
C SER A 2 4.29 28.82 -13.07
N ARG A 3 4.21 28.64 -11.75
CA ARG A 3 4.37 27.31 -11.13
C ARG A 3 3.28 26.38 -11.62
N ILE A 4 3.61 25.12 -11.82
CA ILE A 4 2.64 24.05 -12.09
C ILE A 4 1.95 23.70 -10.77
N LYS A 5 0.63 23.88 -10.73
CA LYS A 5 -0.20 23.59 -9.57
C LYS A 5 -0.69 22.15 -9.60
N ILE A 6 -0.32 21.38 -8.60
CA ILE A 6 -0.66 19.95 -8.49
C ILE A 6 -1.47 19.74 -7.20
N ASP A 7 -2.66 19.18 -7.34
CA ASP A 7 -3.48 18.73 -6.21
C ASP A 7 -3.45 17.20 -6.11
N ALA A 8 -3.19 16.66 -4.94
CA ALA A 8 -3.24 15.23 -4.68
C ALA A 8 -4.37 14.88 -3.73
N VAL A 9 -5.30 14.02 -4.17
CA VAL A 9 -6.47 13.59 -3.39
C VAL A 9 -6.24 12.18 -2.88
N VAL A 10 -6.13 12.03 -1.56
CA VAL A 10 -5.70 10.77 -0.94
C VAL A 10 -6.51 10.48 0.32
N VAL A 11 -6.93 9.22 0.49
CA VAL A 11 -7.59 8.80 1.73
C VAL A 11 -6.62 8.87 2.93
N PRO A 12 -7.11 9.18 4.15
CA PRO A 12 -6.25 9.36 5.32
C PRO A 12 -5.80 8.02 5.95
N LEU A 13 -5.39 7.07 5.11
CA LEU A 13 -4.84 5.78 5.52
C LEU A 13 -3.34 5.75 5.21
N SER A 14 -2.52 5.28 6.16
CA SER A 14 -1.05 5.30 6.03
C SER A 14 -0.55 4.60 4.77
N GLY A 15 -1.13 3.44 4.42
CA GLY A 15 -0.76 2.66 3.22
C GLY A 15 -1.07 3.36 1.88
N HIS A 16 -1.90 4.40 1.90
CA HIS A 16 -2.29 5.21 0.73
C HIS A 16 -1.57 6.56 0.72
N LEU A 17 -1.62 7.25 1.85
CA LEU A 17 -1.07 8.61 1.95
C LEU A 17 0.46 8.65 1.87
N TYR A 18 1.16 7.80 2.63
CA TYR A 18 2.62 7.83 2.65
C TYR A 18 3.25 7.58 1.27
N PRO A 19 2.83 6.60 0.47
CA PRO A 19 3.34 6.44 -0.88
C PRO A 19 3.19 7.69 -1.76
N VAL A 20 2.06 8.40 -1.66
CA VAL A 20 1.82 9.63 -2.43
C VAL A 20 2.70 10.78 -1.93
N LEU A 21 2.77 10.98 -0.60
CA LEU A 21 3.63 12.02 -0.03
C LEU A 21 5.10 11.81 -0.41
N LEU A 22 5.59 10.57 -0.29
CA LEU A 22 6.97 10.22 -0.62
C LEU A 22 7.27 10.31 -2.11
N LEU A 23 6.30 10.01 -2.97
CA LEU A 23 6.41 10.22 -4.41
C LEU A 23 6.53 11.71 -4.77
N LEU A 24 5.80 12.58 -4.06
CA LEU A 24 5.74 14.02 -4.31
C LEU A 24 6.81 14.83 -3.57
N ALA A 25 7.35 14.33 -2.46
CA ALA A 25 8.31 15.05 -1.62
C ALA A 25 9.52 15.64 -2.39
N PRO A 26 10.12 14.95 -3.40
CA PRO A 26 11.20 15.54 -4.18
C PRO A 26 10.81 16.79 -4.97
N LEU A 27 9.51 17.03 -5.20
CA LEU A 27 9.04 18.23 -5.93
C LEU A 27 8.83 19.43 -5.01
N LEU A 28 8.78 19.26 -3.69
CA LEU A 28 8.57 20.37 -2.74
C LEU A 28 9.65 21.46 -2.81
N HIS A 29 10.88 21.05 -3.12
CA HIS A 29 12.03 21.96 -3.24
C HIS A 29 12.27 22.46 -4.66
N ASP A 30 11.45 22.05 -5.62
CA ASP A 30 11.52 22.50 -7.01
C ASP A 30 10.59 23.72 -7.21
N PRO A 31 11.14 24.93 -7.46
CA PRO A 31 10.34 26.15 -7.54
C PRO A 31 9.32 26.16 -8.70
N ASN A 32 9.38 25.17 -9.60
CA ASN A 32 8.44 25.05 -10.70
C ASN A 32 7.10 24.42 -10.29
N TYR A 33 6.99 23.87 -9.09
CA TYR A 33 5.78 23.19 -8.61
C TYR A 33 5.19 23.85 -7.38
N GLU A 34 3.87 23.80 -7.29
CA GLU A 34 3.07 24.12 -6.10
C GLU A 34 2.16 22.91 -5.84
N ILE A 35 2.27 22.32 -4.63
CA ILE A 35 1.61 21.06 -4.34
C ILE A 35 0.68 21.22 -3.14
N ARG A 36 -0.59 20.79 -3.31
CA ARG A 36 -1.56 20.72 -2.22
C ARG A 36 -2.04 19.27 -2.04
N ILE A 37 -2.19 18.86 -0.78
CA ILE A 37 -2.68 17.52 -0.42
C ILE A 37 -4.09 17.64 0.13
N PHE A 38 -5.03 16.95 -0.49
CA PHE A 38 -6.41 16.80 -0.04
C PHE A 38 -6.55 15.49 0.70
N THR A 39 -6.70 15.54 2.03
CA THR A 39 -6.84 14.35 2.87
C THR A 39 -7.69 14.65 4.10
N GLY A 40 -8.03 13.60 4.88
CA GLY A 40 -8.79 13.77 6.12
C GLY A 40 -7.95 14.37 7.27
N PRO A 41 -8.63 15.02 8.25
CA PRO A 41 -7.97 15.70 9.39
C PRO A 41 -7.03 14.80 10.19
N GLN A 42 -7.32 13.50 10.25
CA GLN A 42 -6.52 12.52 11.02
C GLN A 42 -5.05 12.43 10.56
N LYS A 43 -4.80 12.77 9.30
CA LYS A 43 -3.47 12.71 8.67
C LYS A 43 -2.95 14.06 8.18
N GLN A 44 -3.69 15.14 8.45
CA GLN A 44 -3.30 16.50 8.08
C GLN A 44 -1.90 16.83 8.58
N LYS A 45 -1.68 16.69 9.90
CA LYS A 45 -0.41 17.02 10.54
C LYS A 45 0.78 16.26 9.92
N VAL A 46 0.59 14.99 9.55
CA VAL A 46 1.66 14.20 8.94
C VAL A 46 2.13 14.82 7.61
N ALA A 47 1.21 15.27 6.76
CA ALA A 47 1.57 15.89 5.50
C ALA A 47 2.16 17.31 5.70
N GLU A 48 1.65 18.09 6.66
CA GLU A 48 2.18 19.41 7.03
C GLU A 48 3.60 19.31 7.59
N ASP A 49 3.88 18.35 8.47
CA ASP A 49 5.21 18.10 9.04
C ASP A 49 6.25 17.74 7.95
N MET A 50 5.79 17.20 6.80
CA MET A 50 6.65 17.00 5.62
C MET A 50 6.84 18.25 4.76
N GLY A 51 6.12 19.34 5.03
CA GLY A 51 6.19 20.60 4.29
C GLY A 51 5.15 20.78 3.19
N PHE A 52 4.12 19.92 3.12
CA PHE A 52 3.03 20.08 2.18
C PHE A 52 1.98 21.07 2.65
N THR A 53 1.38 21.81 1.73
CA THR A 53 0.13 22.53 1.98
C THR A 53 -1.02 21.54 1.99
N VAL A 54 -1.81 21.52 3.06
CA VAL A 54 -2.93 20.58 3.20
C VAL A 54 -4.28 21.31 3.14
N VAL A 55 -5.17 20.77 2.32
CA VAL A 55 -6.57 21.16 2.29
C VAL A 55 -7.38 20.00 2.91
N PRO A 56 -7.82 20.15 4.18
CA PRO A 56 -8.52 19.06 4.84
C PRO A 56 -9.94 18.90 4.28
N ILE A 57 -10.22 17.70 3.78
CA ILE A 57 -11.54 17.25 3.33
C ILE A 57 -12.16 16.30 4.37
N MET A 58 -13.49 16.11 4.34
CA MET A 58 -14.19 15.20 5.26
C MET A 58 -14.08 15.60 6.75
N LYS A 59 -14.04 16.89 7.06
CA LYS A 59 -13.81 17.39 8.43
C LYS A 59 -14.82 16.83 9.45
N ASP A 60 -16.05 16.61 9.04
CA ASP A 60 -17.15 16.12 9.90
C ASP A 60 -17.24 14.56 9.93
N GLN A 61 -16.33 13.86 9.29
CA GLN A 61 -16.34 12.39 9.12
C GLN A 61 -15.09 11.69 9.71
N VAL A 62 -14.54 12.28 10.78
CA VAL A 62 -13.30 11.80 11.41
C VAL A 62 -13.36 10.32 11.77
N ASP A 63 -14.47 9.85 12.34
CA ASP A 63 -14.64 8.47 12.82
C ASP A 63 -14.88 7.43 11.71
N PHE A 64 -15.08 7.86 10.46
CA PHE A 64 -15.43 6.93 9.38
C PHE A 64 -14.32 5.92 9.09
N PHE A 65 -13.09 6.38 8.96
CA PHE A 65 -11.94 5.53 8.66
C PHE A 65 -11.53 4.67 9.86
N ASP A 66 -11.67 5.18 11.09
CA ASP A 66 -11.42 4.41 12.30
C ASP A 66 -12.41 3.25 12.45
N LYS A 67 -13.69 3.47 12.12
CA LYS A 67 -14.72 2.43 12.11
C LYS A 67 -14.48 1.35 11.05
N ILE A 68 -13.92 1.71 9.89
CA ILE A 68 -13.55 0.74 8.86
C ILE A 68 -12.40 -0.13 9.34
N SER A 69 -11.36 0.45 9.96
CA SER A 69 -10.18 -0.28 10.40
C SER A 69 -10.42 -1.21 11.60
N THR A 70 -11.45 -0.96 12.42
CA THR A 70 -11.73 -1.76 13.62
C THR A 70 -12.73 -2.91 13.42
N ASN A 71 -13.54 -2.90 12.35
CA ASN A 71 -14.69 -3.80 12.20
C ASN A 71 -14.45 -5.07 11.35
N HIS A 72 -13.22 -5.52 11.14
CA HIS A 72 -12.88 -6.51 10.12
C HIS A 72 -13.08 -8.01 10.47
N ARG A 73 -13.83 -8.36 11.50
CA ARG A 73 -13.96 -9.79 11.87
C ARG A 73 -14.88 -10.63 10.98
N GLN A 74 -15.81 -10.06 10.18
CA GLN A 74 -16.64 -10.84 9.24
C GLN A 74 -17.21 -9.97 8.10
N LEU A 75 -16.63 -10.06 6.91
CA LEU A 75 -17.25 -9.60 5.67
C LEU A 75 -18.35 -10.59 5.27
N ASN A 76 -19.60 -10.27 5.57
CA ASN A 76 -20.76 -10.88 4.94
C ASN A 76 -21.33 -9.93 3.87
N LEU A 77 -22.17 -10.44 2.97
CA LEU A 77 -22.73 -9.67 1.85
C LEU A 77 -23.50 -8.40 2.31
N LEU A 78 -24.14 -8.45 3.48
CA LEU A 78 -24.89 -7.31 4.03
C LEU A 78 -23.94 -6.23 4.55
N THR A 79 -22.90 -6.61 5.27
CA THR A 79 -21.87 -5.66 5.76
C THR A 79 -21.09 -5.04 4.61
N ALA A 80 -20.75 -5.81 3.58
CA ALA A 80 -20.12 -5.31 2.37
C ALA A 80 -20.99 -4.29 1.63
N HIS A 81 -22.29 -4.59 1.45
CA HIS A 81 -23.22 -3.64 0.84
C HIS A 81 -23.37 -2.35 1.67
N LYS A 82 -23.46 -2.46 3.00
CA LYS A 82 -23.53 -1.29 3.89
C LYS A 82 -22.26 -0.45 3.83
N GLN A 83 -21.08 -1.08 3.83
CA GLN A 83 -19.79 -0.38 3.68
C GLN A 83 -19.72 0.36 2.33
N LEU A 84 -20.16 -0.30 1.25
CA LEU A 84 -20.19 0.29 -0.08
C LEU A 84 -21.17 1.48 -0.16
N SER A 85 -22.35 1.36 0.48
CA SER A 85 -23.33 2.45 0.58
C SER A 85 -22.76 3.65 1.35
N ASN A 86 -22.16 3.41 2.52
CA ASN A 86 -21.52 4.47 3.31
C ASN A 86 -20.35 5.12 2.54
N GLY A 87 -19.61 4.34 1.78
CA GLY A 87 -18.55 4.85 0.89
C GLY A 87 -19.09 5.82 -0.18
N LEU A 88 -20.31 5.58 -0.70
CA LEU A 88 -20.94 6.50 -1.65
C LEU A 88 -21.44 7.79 -0.99
N ASP A 89 -21.89 7.74 0.28
CA ASP A 89 -22.24 8.98 1.00
C ASP A 89 -21.00 9.86 1.19
N LEU A 90 -19.90 9.23 1.56
CA LEU A 90 -18.61 9.92 1.67
C LEU A 90 -18.14 10.46 0.32
N MET A 91 -18.32 9.68 -0.76
CA MET A 91 -17.98 10.09 -2.12
C MET A 91 -18.72 11.37 -2.52
N ASN A 92 -20.02 11.51 -2.20
CA ASN A 92 -20.76 12.71 -2.49
C ASN A 92 -20.19 13.93 -1.77
N ILE A 93 -19.92 13.81 -0.46
CA ILE A 93 -19.34 14.89 0.35
C ILE A 93 -18.00 15.33 -0.23
N VAL A 94 -17.11 14.37 -0.54
CA VAL A 94 -15.80 14.67 -1.12
C VAL A 94 -15.93 15.30 -2.51
N SER A 95 -16.86 14.80 -3.34
CA SER A 95 -17.08 15.35 -4.68
C SER A 95 -17.51 16.82 -4.63
N ASP A 96 -18.43 17.18 -3.72
CA ASP A 96 -18.91 18.56 -3.58
C ASP A 96 -17.78 19.48 -3.09
N GLN A 97 -17.00 19.06 -2.10
CA GLN A 97 -15.84 19.81 -1.60
C GLN A 97 -14.77 20.02 -2.69
N LEU A 98 -14.45 18.98 -3.47
CA LEU A 98 -13.50 19.08 -4.57
C LEU A 98 -13.99 19.99 -5.68
N ARG A 99 -15.28 19.91 -6.05
CA ARG A 99 -15.89 20.76 -7.08
C ARG A 99 -15.84 22.23 -6.68
N GLU A 100 -16.19 22.56 -5.43
CA GLU A 100 -16.12 23.93 -4.90
C GLU A 100 -14.69 24.45 -4.95
N GLU A 101 -13.74 23.69 -4.39
CA GLU A 101 -12.35 24.10 -4.29
C GLU A 101 -11.69 24.25 -5.67
N TRP A 102 -11.89 23.30 -6.59
CA TRP A 102 -11.26 23.35 -7.92
C TRP A 102 -11.93 24.33 -8.88
N THR A 103 -13.16 24.73 -8.59
CA THR A 103 -13.80 25.86 -9.31
C THR A 103 -13.19 27.19 -8.88
N ALA A 104 -12.91 27.35 -7.58
CA ALA A 104 -12.29 28.56 -7.03
C ALA A 104 -10.76 28.62 -7.27
N HIS A 105 -10.08 27.49 -7.14
CA HIS A 105 -8.61 27.38 -7.20
C HIS A 105 -8.22 26.21 -8.09
N ARG A 106 -8.41 26.38 -9.41
CA ARG A 106 -8.16 25.32 -10.41
C ARG A 106 -6.68 24.89 -10.42
N PRO A 107 -6.37 23.59 -10.23
CA PRO A 107 -5.03 23.06 -10.45
C PRO A 107 -4.74 22.84 -11.95
N ASP A 108 -3.47 22.72 -12.30
CA ASP A 108 -3.04 22.33 -13.66
C ASP A 108 -3.11 20.81 -13.84
N LEU A 109 -2.98 20.06 -12.74
CA LEU A 109 -2.98 18.59 -12.72
C LEU A 109 -3.51 18.06 -11.38
N VAL A 110 -4.22 16.95 -11.43
CA VAL A 110 -4.66 16.23 -10.22
C VAL A 110 -4.02 14.85 -10.17
N ILE A 111 -3.55 14.44 -8.98
CA ILE A 111 -3.13 13.07 -8.67
C ILE A 111 -4.14 12.45 -7.72
N VAL A 112 -4.71 11.33 -8.10
CA VAL A 112 -5.79 10.68 -7.36
C VAL A 112 -5.34 9.33 -6.86
N ASP A 113 -5.42 9.09 -5.56
CA ASP A 113 -5.21 7.77 -5.00
C ASP A 113 -6.24 6.78 -5.54
N TYR A 114 -5.82 5.58 -5.88
CA TYR A 114 -6.58 4.59 -6.64
C TYR A 114 -7.91 4.14 -5.99
N VAL A 115 -8.14 4.42 -4.70
CA VAL A 115 -9.43 4.17 -4.03
C VAL A 115 -10.32 5.42 -3.93
N THR A 116 -9.83 6.59 -4.35
CA THR A 116 -10.55 7.87 -4.22
C THR A 116 -11.30 8.20 -5.51
N LEU A 117 -12.42 7.52 -5.76
CA LEU A 117 -13.21 7.69 -7.00
C LEU A 117 -13.61 9.16 -7.26
N SER A 118 -13.96 9.93 -6.22
CA SER A 118 -14.39 11.33 -6.33
C SER A 118 -13.38 12.21 -7.07
N GLY A 119 -12.08 12.03 -6.79
CA GLY A 119 -11.03 12.87 -7.39
C GLY A 119 -11.02 12.77 -8.91
N GLY A 120 -11.07 11.55 -9.45
CA GLY A 120 -11.11 11.31 -10.89
C GLY A 120 -12.39 11.83 -11.55
N LEU A 121 -13.55 11.59 -10.92
CA LEU A 121 -14.85 12.04 -11.44
C LEU A 121 -14.95 13.56 -11.56
N ILE A 122 -14.51 14.29 -10.54
CA ILE A 122 -14.56 15.76 -10.56
C ILE A 122 -13.47 16.34 -11.46
N ALA A 123 -12.30 15.71 -11.56
CA ALA A 123 -11.28 16.12 -12.53
C ALA A 123 -11.78 15.99 -13.97
N GLU A 124 -12.48 14.89 -14.32
CA GLU A 124 -13.13 14.73 -15.64
C GLU A 124 -14.25 15.76 -15.86
N GLU A 125 -15.12 15.98 -14.87
CA GLU A 125 -16.20 16.95 -14.93
C GLU A 125 -15.69 18.38 -15.22
N LEU A 126 -14.58 18.76 -14.60
CA LEU A 126 -13.95 20.07 -14.73
C LEU A 126 -12.88 20.13 -15.84
N GLU A 127 -12.72 19.07 -16.62
CA GLU A 127 -11.70 18.98 -17.68
C GLU A 127 -10.27 19.30 -17.16
N ILE A 128 -9.93 18.82 -15.97
CA ILE A 128 -8.60 18.94 -15.38
C ILE A 128 -7.81 17.68 -15.72
N PRO A 129 -6.60 17.77 -16.28
CA PRO A 129 -5.73 16.59 -16.45
C PRO A 129 -5.51 15.88 -15.12
N TRP A 130 -5.56 14.55 -15.14
CA TRP A 130 -5.36 13.79 -13.92
C TRP A 130 -4.66 12.46 -14.15
N MET A 131 -4.01 11.95 -13.10
CA MET A 131 -3.39 10.63 -13.07
C MET A 131 -3.76 9.88 -11.79
N THR A 132 -3.70 8.55 -11.85
CA THR A 132 -3.90 7.71 -10.67
C THR A 132 -2.57 7.39 -10.02
N SER A 133 -2.48 7.53 -8.70
CA SER A 133 -1.44 6.93 -7.87
C SER A 133 -1.89 5.57 -7.36
N MET A 134 -1.14 4.52 -7.66
CA MET A 134 -1.51 3.14 -7.34
C MET A 134 -0.48 2.51 -6.40
N ALA A 135 -0.78 2.58 -5.09
CA ALA A 135 0.08 2.01 -4.06
C ALA A 135 0.03 0.48 -4.00
N THR A 136 -1.12 -0.13 -4.37
CA THR A 136 -1.27 -1.59 -4.48
C THR A 136 -1.15 -1.97 -5.96
N GLN A 137 0.04 -2.42 -6.37
CA GLN A 137 0.40 -2.62 -7.78
C GLN A 137 -0.55 -3.52 -8.59
N PHE A 138 -1.24 -4.45 -7.94
CA PHE A 138 -2.12 -5.41 -8.59
C PHE A 138 -3.61 -5.09 -8.41
N ALA A 139 -3.99 -3.90 -7.95
CA ALA A 139 -5.40 -3.54 -7.73
C ALA A 139 -6.21 -3.51 -9.03
N MET A 140 -5.62 -3.00 -10.12
CA MET A 140 -6.25 -2.95 -11.43
C MET A 140 -6.49 -4.35 -12.03
N GLU A 141 -7.63 -4.57 -12.67
CA GLU A 141 -7.87 -5.78 -13.45
C GLU A 141 -7.02 -5.82 -14.72
N THR A 142 -6.51 -7.02 -15.04
CA THR A 142 -5.73 -7.27 -16.26
C THR A 142 -6.28 -8.47 -17.01
N PRO A 143 -6.06 -8.58 -18.33
CA PRO A 143 -6.54 -9.72 -19.12
C PRO A 143 -5.86 -11.05 -18.76
N LEU A 144 -4.63 -11.01 -18.23
CA LEU A 144 -3.83 -12.18 -17.91
C LEU A 144 -3.30 -12.14 -16.47
N GLY A 145 -3.03 -13.32 -15.91
CA GLY A 145 -2.51 -13.50 -14.56
C GLY A 145 -3.59 -13.65 -13.49
N PRO A 146 -3.21 -13.69 -12.21
CA PRO A 146 -4.12 -13.94 -11.09
C PRO A 146 -5.08 -12.79 -10.86
N SER A 147 -6.28 -13.09 -10.37
CA SER A 147 -7.17 -12.08 -9.80
C SER A 147 -6.72 -11.76 -8.38
N CYS A 148 -6.77 -10.49 -7.97
CA CYS A 148 -6.46 -10.09 -6.58
C CYS A 148 -7.56 -10.48 -5.61
N PHE A 149 -7.22 -10.49 -4.33
CA PHE A 149 -8.14 -10.75 -3.21
C PHE A 149 -8.73 -12.17 -3.21
N PHE A 150 -8.07 -13.13 -3.87
CA PHE A 150 -8.40 -14.57 -3.85
C PHE A 150 -7.33 -15.35 -3.06
N ALA A 151 -7.01 -14.88 -1.86
CA ALA A 151 -6.07 -15.51 -0.93
C ALA A 151 -4.67 -15.82 -1.53
N GLY A 152 -4.19 -14.94 -2.42
CA GLY A 152 -2.84 -15.04 -2.99
C GLY A 152 -2.73 -16.13 -4.07
N MET A 153 -3.32 -15.90 -5.23
CA MET A 153 -3.13 -16.79 -6.38
C MET A 153 -1.72 -16.59 -6.97
N GLY A 154 -0.96 -17.68 -7.09
CA GLY A 154 0.38 -17.66 -7.68
C GLY A 154 0.37 -17.56 -9.21
N SER A 155 1.53 -17.78 -9.84
CA SER A 155 1.68 -17.79 -11.31
C SER A 155 0.98 -19.00 -11.96
N GLU A 156 0.68 -18.85 -13.25
CA GLU A 156 0.06 -19.92 -14.08
C GLU A 156 1.12 -20.94 -14.48
N LYS A 157 1.23 -22.06 -13.76
CA LYS A 157 2.18 -23.15 -14.05
C LYS A 157 1.57 -24.25 -14.89
N THR A 158 0.24 -24.42 -14.84
CA THR A 158 -0.50 -25.48 -15.52
C THR A 158 -1.72 -24.92 -16.25
N ARG A 159 -2.31 -25.72 -17.18
CA ARG A 159 -3.60 -25.38 -17.82
C ARG A 159 -4.73 -25.25 -16.80
N PHE A 160 -4.65 -25.99 -15.70
CA PHE A 160 -5.61 -25.88 -14.60
C PHE A 160 -5.51 -24.52 -13.91
N ASP A 161 -4.29 -24.01 -13.66
CA ASP A 161 -4.08 -22.68 -13.10
C ASP A 161 -4.65 -21.60 -14.03
N GLN A 162 -4.43 -21.71 -15.36
CA GLN A 162 -4.99 -20.79 -16.34
C GLN A 162 -6.52 -20.76 -16.29
N LEU A 163 -7.17 -21.93 -16.21
CA LEU A 163 -8.63 -22.02 -16.07
C LEU A 163 -9.10 -21.39 -14.76
N LYS A 164 -8.45 -21.71 -13.65
CA LYS A 164 -8.73 -21.15 -12.31
C LYS A 164 -8.61 -19.63 -12.32
N HIS A 165 -7.55 -19.08 -12.90
CA HIS A 165 -7.35 -17.63 -13.01
C HIS A 165 -8.42 -16.97 -13.91
N SER A 166 -8.74 -17.62 -15.05
CA SER A 166 -9.79 -17.13 -15.94
C SER A 166 -11.16 -17.07 -15.24
N LEU A 167 -11.51 -18.11 -14.48
CA LEU A 167 -12.74 -18.13 -13.68
C LEU A 167 -12.73 -17.07 -12.58
N ALA A 168 -11.63 -16.91 -11.87
CA ALA A 168 -11.49 -15.89 -10.84
C ALA A 168 -11.65 -14.47 -11.41
N ARG A 169 -11.04 -14.16 -12.55
CA ARG A 169 -11.20 -12.86 -13.24
C ARG A 169 -12.66 -12.63 -13.67
N LYS A 170 -13.33 -13.63 -14.24
CA LYS A 170 -14.75 -13.53 -14.61
C LYS A 170 -15.64 -13.31 -13.39
N LEU A 171 -15.37 -14.01 -12.28
CA LEU A 171 -16.10 -13.85 -11.04
C LEU A 171 -15.89 -12.45 -10.42
N THR A 172 -14.66 -11.95 -10.40
CA THR A 172 -14.34 -10.58 -9.98
C THR A 172 -15.16 -9.56 -10.77
N ARG A 173 -15.15 -9.67 -12.11
CA ARG A 173 -15.93 -8.79 -12.99
C ARG A 173 -17.43 -8.88 -12.73
N LEU A 174 -17.95 -10.07 -12.54
CA LEU A 174 -19.35 -10.27 -12.21
C LEU A 174 -19.72 -9.60 -10.89
N ILE A 175 -18.92 -9.83 -9.83
CA ILE A 175 -19.13 -9.22 -8.50
C ILE A 175 -19.13 -7.69 -8.61
N LYS A 176 -18.13 -7.10 -9.29
CA LYS A 176 -18.04 -5.65 -9.49
C LYS A 176 -19.23 -5.09 -10.26
N ARG A 177 -19.67 -5.78 -11.33
CA ARG A 177 -20.89 -5.39 -12.10
C ARG A 177 -22.15 -5.44 -11.26
N LEU A 178 -22.35 -6.50 -10.46
CA LEU A 178 -23.49 -6.63 -9.57
C LEU A 178 -23.49 -5.54 -8.48
N ALA A 179 -22.32 -5.26 -7.89
CA ALA A 179 -22.15 -4.18 -6.91
C ALA A 179 -22.47 -2.82 -7.54
N THR A 180 -21.93 -2.50 -8.72
CA THR A 180 -22.22 -1.25 -9.43
C THR A 180 -23.70 -1.16 -9.82
N PHE A 181 -24.29 -2.27 -10.26
CA PHE A 181 -25.71 -2.31 -10.61
C PHE A 181 -26.62 -2.06 -9.40
N SER A 182 -26.31 -2.63 -8.23
CA SER A 182 -27.06 -2.37 -6.99
C SER A 182 -27.04 -0.90 -6.56
N LEU A 183 -26.02 -0.14 -6.97
CA LEU A 183 -25.81 1.25 -6.63
C LEU A 183 -26.11 2.23 -7.80
N ARG A 184 -26.63 1.72 -8.91
CA ARG A 184 -26.80 2.49 -10.16
C ARG A 184 -27.59 3.78 -10.00
N SER A 185 -28.60 3.81 -9.13
CA SER A 185 -29.42 5.01 -8.89
C SER A 185 -28.58 6.15 -8.30
N ARG A 186 -27.65 5.83 -7.42
CA ARG A 186 -26.76 6.80 -6.76
C ARG A 186 -25.57 7.21 -7.66
N LEU A 187 -25.09 6.30 -8.48
CA LEU A 187 -23.99 6.56 -9.43
C LEU A 187 -24.44 7.30 -10.69
N LYS A 188 -25.77 7.36 -10.97
CA LYS A 188 -26.31 8.00 -12.17
C LYS A 188 -25.94 9.48 -12.30
N GLN A 189 -25.90 10.21 -11.18
CA GLN A 189 -25.56 11.64 -11.16
C GLN A 189 -24.13 11.93 -11.66
N TYR A 190 -23.22 10.95 -11.56
CA TYR A 190 -21.83 11.06 -12.02
C TYR A 190 -21.63 10.51 -13.43
N HIS A 191 -22.67 10.08 -14.14
CA HIS A 191 -22.56 9.39 -15.43
C HIS A 191 -21.60 8.21 -15.41
N PHE A 192 -21.37 7.62 -14.22
CA PHE A 192 -20.35 6.61 -13.99
C PHE A 192 -20.62 5.31 -14.77
N ARG A 193 -19.59 4.79 -15.42
CA ARG A 193 -19.55 3.47 -16.05
C ARG A 193 -18.38 2.71 -15.50
N LEU A 194 -18.57 1.49 -15.03
CA LEU A 194 -17.51 0.70 -14.40
C LEU A 194 -16.35 0.39 -15.35
N TYR A 195 -16.63 0.15 -16.63
CA TYR A 195 -15.61 -0.14 -17.66
C TYR A 195 -15.78 0.78 -18.85
N ASN A 196 -14.66 1.17 -19.46
CA ASN A 196 -14.63 1.87 -20.73
C ASN A 196 -14.82 0.88 -21.92
N LYS A 197 -14.77 1.38 -23.15
CA LYS A 197 -14.95 0.58 -24.37
C LYS A 197 -13.88 -0.50 -24.57
N ASP A 198 -12.69 -0.28 -24.03
CA ASP A 198 -11.55 -1.21 -24.12
C ASP A 198 -11.54 -2.23 -22.95
N GLY A 199 -12.52 -2.13 -22.04
CA GLY A 199 -12.71 -3.04 -20.92
C GLY A 199 -11.88 -2.72 -19.69
N TRP A 200 -11.26 -1.54 -19.62
CA TRP A 200 -10.53 -1.04 -18.45
C TRP A 200 -11.47 -0.36 -17.46
N GLU A 201 -11.14 -0.46 -16.19
CA GLU A 201 -11.89 0.17 -15.10
C GLU A 201 -11.75 1.70 -15.15
N THR A 202 -12.86 2.42 -15.15
CA THR A 202 -12.88 3.89 -15.27
C THR A 202 -12.62 4.62 -13.95
N ILE A 203 -12.49 3.87 -12.85
CA ILE A 203 -12.04 4.43 -11.57
C ILE A 203 -10.58 4.90 -11.60
N TYR A 204 -9.81 4.41 -12.59
CA TYR A 204 -8.43 4.80 -12.81
C TYR A 204 -8.33 5.76 -14.00
N SER A 205 -7.33 6.62 -13.96
CA SER A 205 -7.07 7.57 -15.05
C SER A 205 -6.83 6.84 -16.38
N PRO A 206 -7.52 7.25 -17.44
CA PRO A 206 -7.24 6.73 -18.77
C PRO A 206 -5.99 7.36 -19.41
N TYR A 207 -5.36 8.33 -18.72
CA TYR A 207 -4.24 9.10 -19.22
C TYR A 207 -2.89 8.65 -18.65
N SER A 208 -2.85 8.36 -17.35
CA SER A 208 -1.63 7.88 -16.67
C SER A 208 -1.95 7.24 -15.33
N ILE A 209 -1.35 6.07 -15.06
CA ILE A 209 -1.39 5.39 -13.79
C ILE A 209 0.05 5.22 -13.31
N LEU A 210 0.37 5.80 -12.16
CA LEU A 210 1.67 5.70 -11.51
C LEU A 210 1.64 4.56 -10.50
N CYS A 211 2.16 3.42 -10.86
CA CYS A 211 2.24 2.27 -9.98
C CYS A 211 3.46 2.36 -9.07
N ILE A 212 3.21 2.50 -7.76
CA ILE A 212 4.25 2.53 -6.73
C ILE A 212 4.61 1.08 -6.36
N GLY A 213 5.33 0.43 -7.25
CA GLY A 213 5.70 -0.98 -7.17
C GLY A 213 6.70 -1.36 -8.25
N MET A 214 7.03 -2.65 -8.31
CA MET A 214 8.03 -3.20 -9.24
C MET A 214 7.38 -4.18 -10.22
N GLU A 215 7.68 -4.03 -11.51
CA GLU A 215 7.23 -4.95 -12.54
C GLU A 215 7.74 -6.38 -12.31
N GLU A 216 8.97 -6.50 -11.82
CA GLU A 216 9.69 -7.76 -11.64
C GLU A 216 9.05 -8.72 -10.63
N VAL A 217 8.23 -8.20 -9.72
CA VAL A 217 7.49 -9.03 -8.75
C VAL A 217 6.01 -9.19 -9.12
N GLU A 218 5.56 -8.62 -10.26
CA GLU A 218 4.17 -8.70 -10.67
C GLU A 218 3.87 -9.97 -11.47
N LEU A 219 2.78 -10.65 -11.12
CA LEU A 219 2.31 -11.88 -11.76
C LEU A 219 1.27 -11.62 -12.86
N LYS A 220 0.64 -10.45 -12.84
CA LYS A 220 -0.31 -10.00 -13.86
C LYS A 220 0.41 -9.51 -15.10
N LYS A 221 -0.28 -9.59 -16.25
CA LYS A 221 0.25 -9.14 -17.54
C LYS A 221 -0.82 -8.43 -18.36
N GLY A 222 -0.36 -7.66 -19.33
CA GLY A 222 -1.22 -6.95 -20.25
C GLY A 222 -1.80 -5.67 -19.67
N PHE A 223 -1.05 -4.94 -18.85
CA PHE A 223 -1.39 -3.60 -18.41
C PHE A 223 -1.53 -2.65 -19.60
N PRO A 224 -2.36 -1.59 -19.49
CA PRO A 224 -2.49 -0.62 -20.58
C PRO A 224 -1.21 0.21 -20.76
N PRO A 225 -0.97 0.83 -21.94
CA PRO A 225 0.26 1.56 -22.22
C PRO A 225 0.47 2.79 -21.34
N TYR A 226 -0.57 3.31 -20.70
CA TYR A 226 -0.52 4.42 -19.76
C TYR A 226 -0.31 3.97 -18.30
N TYR A 227 0.05 2.71 -18.06
CA TYR A 227 0.43 2.17 -16.75
C TYR A 227 1.95 2.20 -16.62
N HIS A 228 2.46 2.97 -15.66
CA HIS A 228 3.88 3.21 -15.47
C HIS A 228 4.36 2.67 -14.15
N TRP A 229 5.35 1.81 -14.18
CA TRP A 229 6.05 1.32 -13.00
C TRP A 229 7.02 2.40 -12.53
N VAL A 230 6.71 3.07 -11.42
CA VAL A 230 7.57 4.14 -10.88
C VAL A 230 8.62 3.61 -9.92
N GLY A 231 8.46 2.37 -9.46
CA GLY A 231 9.34 1.77 -8.46
C GLY A 231 8.87 2.03 -7.03
N PRO A 232 9.52 1.39 -6.05
CA PRO A 232 9.21 1.58 -4.65
C PRO A 232 9.70 2.95 -4.18
N VAL A 233 8.82 3.70 -3.53
CA VAL A 233 9.17 4.90 -2.76
C VAL A 233 9.56 4.50 -1.33
N GLY A 234 9.95 5.46 -0.49
CA GLY A 234 10.18 5.21 0.93
C GLY A 234 8.95 4.67 1.67
N SER A 235 9.11 4.27 2.90
CA SER A 235 8.05 3.67 3.72
C SER A 235 7.65 4.50 4.94
N SER A 236 8.45 5.47 5.33
CA SER A 236 8.19 6.33 6.48
C SER A 236 8.31 7.81 6.13
N VAL A 237 7.44 8.59 6.74
CA VAL A 237 7.31 10.03 6.57
C VAL A 237 7.97 10.77 7.75
N GLU A 238 8.17 10.08 8.86
CA GLU A 238 8.76 10.67 10.05
C GLU A 238 10.26 10.90 9.84
N LYS A 239 10.72 12.09 10.26
CA LYS A 239 12.15 12.39 10.27
C LYS A 239 12.85 11.39 11.18
N SER A 240 13.60 10.49 10.58
CA SER A 240 14.40 9.48 11.30
C SER A 240 15.46 10.10 12.22
N SER A 241 15.69 11.43 12.11
CA SER A 241 16.72 12.13 12.88
C SER A 241 16.47 12.19 14.39
N ASP A 242 15.20 12.09 14.83
CA ASP A 242 14.85 12.27 16.24
C ASP A 242 14.58 10.97 16.99
N TYR A 243 14.53 9.83 16.27
CA TYR A 243 14.34 8.53 16.89
C TYR A 243 15.65 7.74 16.87
N HIS A 244 16.17 7.46 18.05
CA HIS A 244 17.36 6.65 18.23
C HIS A 244 17.06 5.45 19.13
N PHE A 245 17.23 4.25 18.57
CA PHE A 245 17.25 3.01 19.32
C PHE A 245 18.62 2.34 19.12
N ASP A 246 19.35 2.13 20.22
CA ASP A 246 20.69 1.58 20.16
C ASP A 246 20.67 0.07 19.91
N LEU A 247 21.20 -0.36 18.78
CA LEU A 247 21.36 -1.77 18.41
C LEU A 247 22.71 -2.36 18.84
N THR A 248 23.62 -1.55 19.37
CA THR A 248 24.98 -2.00 19.77
C THR A 248 24.97 -3.17 20.78
N PRO A 249 24.07 -3.20 21.79
CA PRO A 249 23.98 -4.32 22.73
C PRO A 249 23.66 -5.67 22.08
N PHE A 250 23.20 -5.68 20.84
CA PHE A 250 22.76 -6.87 20.11
C PHE A 250 23.66 -7.18 18.89
N SER A 251 24.90 -6.69 18.91
CA SER A 251 25.83 -6.83 17.79
C SER A 251 26.23 -8.28 17.50
N ASP A 252 26.18 -9.16 18.50
CA ASP A 252 26.47 -10.60 18.43
C ASP A 252 25.22 -11.46 18.15
N LYS A 253 24.03 -10.84 18.02
CA LYS A 253 22.76 -11.51 17.79
C LYS A 253 22.31 -11.39 16.33
N ILE A 254 21.56 -12.39 15.87
CA ILE A 254 20.76 -12.29 14.65
C ILE A 254 19.57 -11.38 14.92
N LYS A 255 19.51 -10.24 14.24
CA LYS A 255 18.49 -9.22 14.45
C LYS A 255 17.26 -9.46 13.58
N VAL A 256 16.12 -9.63 14.19
CA VAL A 256 14.83 -9.92 13.54
C VAL A 256 13.81 -8.84 13.87
N LEU A 257 13.41 -8.05 12.88
CA LEU A 257 12.29 -7.12 13.02
C LEU A 257 10.97 -7.87 12.85
N VAL A 258 10.02 -7.65 13.75
CA VAL A 258 8.65 -8.18 13.66
C VAL A 258 7.67 -7.02 13.61
N SER A 259 6.87 -6.92 12.52
CA SER A 259 5.95 -5.80 12.35
C SER A 259 4.64 -6.17 11.65
N LEU A 260 3.53 -5.71 12.23
CA LEU A 260 2.19 -5.80 11.64
C LEU A 260 1.74 -4.51 10.94
N GLY A 261 2.62 -3.48 10.87
CA GLY A 261 2.24 -2.17 10.35
C GLY A 261 1.25 -1.45 11.29
N THR A 262 0.43 -0.55 10.73
CA THR A 262 -0.41 0.36 11.53
C THR A 262 -1.89 -0.06 11.61
N GLN A 263 -2.34 -1.06 10.84
CA GLN A 263 -3.77 -1.37 10.68
C GLN A 263 -4.23 -2.65 11.41
N LEU A 264 -3.34 -3.46 11.93
CA LEU A 264 -3.64 -4.78 12.49
C LEU A 264 -3.59 -4.80 14.02
N ALA A 265 -4.14 -3.78 14.69
CA ALA A 265 -4.16 -3.70 16.16
C ALA A 265 -4.77 -4.97 16.82
N TRP A 266 -5.78 -5.56 16.18
CA TRP A 266 -6.44 -6.77 16.65
C TRP A 266 -5.58 -8.04 16.59
N ALA A 267 -4.48 -8.03 15.84
CA ALA A 267 -3.58 -9.17 15.67
C ALA A 267 -2.31 -9.08 16.54
N GLN A 268 -2.16 -8.01 17.31
CA GLN A 268 -0.95 -7.75 18.11
C GLN A 268 -0.66 -8.83 19.13
N ASP A 269 -1.68 -9.29 19.87
CA ASP A 269 -1.51 -10.37 20.86
C ASP A 269 -1.00 -11.65 20.22
N ASN A 270 -1.55 -12.01 19.07
CA ASN A 270 -1.14 -13.21 18.35
C ASN A 270 0.31 -13.13 17.89
N ILE A 271 0.72 -12.02 17.26
CA ILE A 271 2.11 -11.89 16.76
C ILE A 271 3.13 -11.90 17.91
N VAL A 272 2.80 -11.28 19.05
CA VAL A 272 3.68 -11.35 20.25
C VAL A 272 3.80 -12.80 20.72
N GLN A 273 2.70 -13.53 20.83
CA GLN A 273 2.73 -14.95 21.22
C GLN A 273 3.56 -15.80 20.25
N GLN A 274 3.38 -15.61 18.94
CA GLN A 274 4.19 -16.31 17.94
C GLN A 274 5.68 -15.95 18.08
N THR A 275 5.99 -14.67 18.32
CA THR A 275 7.37 -14.21 18.52
C THR A 275 8.00 -14.82 19.77
N LEU A 276 7.27 -14.91 20.88
CA LEU A 276 7.77 -15.57 22.11
C LEU A 276 8.09 -17.04 21.90
N ILE A 277 7.28 -17.76 21.11
CA ILE A 277 7.55 -19.17 20.75
C ILE A 277 8.85 -19.26 19.94
N LEU A 278 9.05 -18.39 18.96
CA LEU A 278 10.28 -18.35 18.16
C LEU A 278 11.50 -17.98 19.03
N ALA A 279 11.35 -16.99 19.91
CA ALA A 279 12.42 -16.52 20.78
C ALA A 279 12.90 -17.58 21.76
N GLN A 280 12.02 -18.43 22.27
CA GLN A 280 12.38 -19.59 23.11
C GLN A 280 13.21 -20.61 22.34
N GLN A 281 12.92 -20.81 21.04
CA GLN A 281 13.58 -21.80 20.21
C GLN A 281 14.92 -21.29 19.63
N HIS A 282 15.07 -19.94 19.53
CA HIS A 282 16.20 -19.28 18.88
C HIS A 282 16.84 -18.23 19.81
N PRO A 283 17.57 -18.66 20.87
CA PRO A 283 18.24 -17.74 21.78
C PRO A 283 19.37 -16.94 21.11
N GLU A 284 19.87 -17.36 19.95
CA GLU A 284 20.82 -16.64 19.11
C GLU A 284 20.20 -15.42 18.39
N CYS A 285 18.86 -15.34 18.31
CA CYS A 285 18.15 -14.22 17.69
C CYS A 285 17.74 -13.18 18.73
N GLN A 286 17.73 -11.92 18.34
CA GLN A 286 17.07 -10.80 19.03
C GLN A 286 15.88 -10.34 18.21
N PHE A 287 14.69 -10.35 18.80
CA PHE A 287 13.45 -9.95 18.16
C PHE A 287 13.04 -8.53 18.59
N PHE A 288 12.82 -7.66 17.60
CA PHE A 288 12.33 -6.30 17.79
C PHE A 288 10.89 -6.24 17.27
N VAL A 289 9.91 -6.17 18.19
CA VAL A 289 8.49 -6.23 17.85
C VAL A 289 7.90 -4.83 17.89
N THR A 290 7.40 -4.32 16.75
CA THR A 290 6.78 -3.00 16.69
C THR A 290 5.25 -3.11 16.74
N LEU A 291 4.63 -2.50 17.75
CA LEU A 291 3.19 -2.58 18.03
C LEU A 291 2.44 -1.24 17.92
N GLY A 292 3.11 -0.14 17.57
CA GLY A 292 2.50 1.18 17.59
C GLY A 292 1.99 1.55 18.99
N LYS A 293 0.85 2.21 19.06
CA LYS A 293 0.22 2.59 20.35
C LYS A 293 -0.11 1.39 21.25
N GLY A 294 -0.21 0.18 20.70
CA GLY A 294 -0.46 -1.03 21.47
C GLY A 294 0.72 -1.46 22.35
N ALA A 295 1.93 -0.96 22.12
CA ALA A 295 3.10 -1.30 22.94
C ALA A 295 2.95 -0.92 24.41
N GLU A 296 2.24 0.16 24.71
CA GLU A 296 2.02 0.66 26.08
C GLU A 296 1.15 -0.28 26.94
N SER A 297 0.33 -1.11 26.32
CA SER A 297 -0.56 -2.06 27.00
C SER A 297 0.09 -3.43 27.27
N PHE A 298 1.27 -3.69 26.70
CA PHE A 298 1.99 -4.94 26.93
C PHE A 298 2.82 -4.87 28.23
N HIS A 299 2.45 -5.70 29.20
CA HIS A 299 3.23 -5.85 30.44
C HIS A 299 4.54 -6.59 30.16
N THR A 300 5.65 -5.93 30.41
CA THR A 300 7.02 -6.41 30.16
C THR A 300 7.43 -7.57 31.07
N GLU A 301 6.69 -7.85 32.16
CA GLU A 301 7.04 -8.85 33.18
C GLU A 301 7.11 -10.32 32.68
N LYS A 302 6.66 -10.59 31.44
CA LYS A 302 6.66 -11.92 30.83
C LYS A 302 7.47 -12.02 29.55
N LEU A 303 8.26 -11.01 29.24
CA LEU A 303 9.10 -11.04 28.02
C LEU A 303 10.37 -11.85 28.28
N LEU A 304 10.85 -12.49 27.22
CA LEU A 304 12.16 -13.11 27.18
C LEU A 304 13.24 -12.06 26.96
N ASP A 305 14.44 -12.31 27.45
CA ASP A 305 15.59 -11.40 27.33
C ASP A 305 15.94 -11.04 25.88
N ASN A 306 15.61 -11.93 24.94
CA ASN A 306 15.82 -11.75 23.51
C ASN A 306 14.58 -11.21 22.75
N VAL A 307 13.65 -10.55 23.44
CA VAL A 307 12.47 -9.89 22.84
C VAL A 307 12.37 -8.45 23.34
N SER A 308 12.40 -7.49 22.44
CA SER A 308 12.16 -6.07 22.70
C SER A 308 10.86 -5.63 22.04
N ILE A 309 9.91 -5.09 22.84
CA ILE A 309 8.69 -4.48 22.32
C ILE A 309 8.91 -2.96 22.18
N LEU A 310 8.63 -2.46 20.98
CA LEU A 310 8.85 -1.06 20.62
C LEU A 310 7.53 -0.45 20.14
N THR A 311 7.30 0.78 20.49
CA THR A 311 6.16 1.55 19.96
C THR A 311 6.32 1.79 18.47
N TYR A 312 7.55 2.16 18.04
CA TYR A 312 7.84 2.52 16.66
C TYR A 312 9.30 2.21 16.33
N LEU A 313 9.56 1.93 15.05
CA LEU A 313 10.90 1.82 14.50
C LEU A 313 10.88 2.32 13.04
N PRO A 314 11.62 3.39 12.68
CA PRO A 314 11.67 3.89 11.31
C PRO A 314 12.28 2.85 10.36
N TYR A 315 11.48 2.33 9.44
CA TYR A 315 11.92 1.25 8.53
C TYR A 315 13.13 1.64 7.67
N GLU A 316 13.16 2.90 7.19
CA GLU A 316 14.26 3.41 6.36
C GLU A 316 15.62 3.29 7.05
N SER A 317 15.66 3.55 8.36
CA SER A 317 16.90 3.58 9.15
C SER A 317 17.26 2.21 9.71
N TYR A 318 16.27 1.38 10.04
CA TYR A 318 16.50 0.16 10.82
C TYR A 318 16.39 -1.13 10.03
N ILE A 319 15.57 -1.23 8.97
CA ILE A 319 15.55 -2.44 8.14
C ILE A 319 16.94 -2.76 7.57
N PRO A 320 17.75 -1.77 7.10
CA PRO A 320 19.12 -2.06 6.64
C PRO A 320 20.05 -2.70 7.68
N GLN A 321 19.71 -2.60 8.97
CA GLN A 321 20.49 -3.12 10.09
C GLN A 321 19.94 -4.46 10.63
N MET A 322 18.85 -4.98 10.04
CA MET A 322 18.27 -6.28 10.39
C MET A 322 18.85 -7.39 9.52
N ASP A 323 18.88 -8.60 10.05
CA ASP A 323 19.23 -9.79 9.28
C ASP A 323 17.98 -10.39 8.61
N TYR A 324 16.84 -10.32 9.28
CA TYR A 324 15.54 -10.81 8.80
C TYR A 324 14.39 -9.91 9.22
N VAL A 325 13.29 -10.00 8.47
CA VAL A 325 12.02 -9.31 8.83
C VAL A 325 10.86 -10.30 8.81
N ILE A 326 10.05 -10.31 9.88
CA ILE A 326 8.76 -10.99 9.92
C ILE A 326 7.67 -9.92 9.80
N HIS A 327 6.81 -10.01 8.77
CA HIS A 327 5.81 -8.98 8.57
C HIS A 327 4.50 -9.51 7.97
N HIS A 328 3.45 -8.67 8.05
CA HIS A 328 2.11 -9.02 7.59
C HIS A 328 1.91 -9.06 6.06
N GLY A 329 2.83 -8.51 5.28
CA GLY A 329 2.71 -8.43 3.81
C GLY A 329 2.19 -7.10 3.29
N GLY A 330 2.27 -6.00 4.06
CA GLY A 330 1.96 -4.67 3.53
C GLY A 330 2.98 -4.20 2.49
N ALA A 331 2.53 -3.43 1.48
CA ALA A 331 3.37 -2.97 0.37
C ALA A 331 4.65 -2.24 0.83
N GLY A 332 4.53 -1.30 1.78
CA GLY A 332 5.66 -0.49 2.24
C GLY A 332 6.81 -1.34 2.79
N ILE A 333 6.54 -2.21 3.77
CA ILE A 333 7.57 -3.05 4.38
C ILE A 333 8.08 -4.14 3.41
N PHE A 334 7.21 -4.66 2.53
CA PHE A 334 7.59 -5.61 1.49
C PHE A 334 8.67 -5.04 0.56
N PHE A 335 8.44 -3.84 0.02
CA PHE A 335 9.42 -3.19 -0.84
C PHE A 335 10.65 -2.69 -0.10
N GLN A 336 10.54 -2.33 1.18
CA GLN A 336 11.70 -2.01 2.00
C GLN A 336 12.61 -3.23 2.20
N CYS A 337 12.06 -4.41 2.41
CA CYS A 337 12.84 -5.64 2.48
C CYS A 337 13.60 -5.89 1.16
N ILE A 338 12.94 -5.73 0.00
CA ILE A 338 13.59 -5.89 -1.31
C ILE A 338 14.68 -4.84 -1.52
N LYS A 339 14.37 -3.55 -1.28
CA LYS A 339 15.29 -2.42 -1.48
C LYS A 339 16.57 -2.55 -0.65
N ASN A 340 16.46 -3.13 0.54
CA ASN A 340 17.59 -3.32 1.44
C ASN A 340 18.23 -4.72 1.34
N GLY A 341 17.67 -5.63 0.52
CA GLY A 341 18.19 -6.98 0.36
C GLY A 341 18.02 -7.85 1.60
N ILE A 342 16.98 -7.59 2.40
CA ILE A 342 16.68 -8.30 3.65
C ILE A 342 15.62 -9.37 3.40
N PRO A 343 15.92 -10.66 3.65
CA PRO A 343 14.96 -11.73 3.51
C PRO A 343 13.81 -11.61 4.50
N ALA A 344 12.61 -12.01 4.08
CA ALA A 344 11.42 -11.88 4.93
C ALA A 344 10.64 -13.18 5.11
N LEU A 345 9.98 -13.33 6.27
CA LEU A 345 8.88 -14.26 6.51
C LEU A 345 7.57 -13.48 6.55
N ILE A 346 6.66 -13.77 5.62
CA ILE A 346 5.39 -13.08 5.53
C ILE A 346 4.29 -13.90 6.17
N LEU A 347 3.58 -13.29 7.12
CA LEU A 347 2.42 -13.83 7.82
C LEU A 347 1.18 -13.03 7.41
N PRO A 348 0.53 -13.34 6.27
CA PRO A 348 -0.57 -12.53 5.77
C PRO A 348 -1.80 -12.66 6.67
N HIS A 349 -2.47 -11.54 6.95
CA HIS A 349 -3.62 -11.45 7.84
C HIS A 349 -4.90 -11.15 7.08
N ASP A 350 -4.87 -10.18 6.15
CA ASP A 350 -6.05 -9.67 5.45
C ASP A 350 -5.72 -8.98 4.13
N TYR A 351 -6.73 -8.59 3.36
CA TYR A 351 -6.65 -7.79 2.13
C TYR A 351 -5.63 -8.30 1.09
N ASP A 352 -4.81 -7.38 0.62
CA ASP A 352 -3.77 -7.55 -0.39
C ASP A 352 -2.50 -8.28 0.13
N GLN A 353 -2.44 -8.55 1.43
CA GLN A 353 -1.28 -9.15 2.08
C GLN A 353 -0.97 -10.55 1.55
N TYR A 354 -2.00 -11.35 1.25
CA TYR A 354 -1.84 -12.66 0.62
C TYR A 354 -1.27 -12.56 -0.80
N ASP A 355 -1.64 -11.51 -1.53
CA ASP A 355 -1.15 -11.26 -2.87
C ASP A 355 0.32 -10.81 -2.87
N TYR A 356 0.76 -10.02 -1.87
CA TYR A 356 2.18 -9.71 -1.67
C TYR A 356 2.96 -10.93 -1.19
N ALA A 357 2.40 -11.74 -0.29
CA ALA A 357 3.08 -12.93 0.21
C ALA A 357 3.42 -13.91 -0.92
N ILE A 358 2.46 -14.24 -1.79
CA ILE A 358 2.71 -15.17 -2.89
C ILE A 358 3.70 -14.59 -3.91
N ARG A 359 3.66 -13.29 -4.18
CA ARG A 359 4.64 -12.60 -5.04
C ARG A 359 6.04 -12.67 -4.46
N GLY A 360 6.19 -12.44 -3.16
CA GLY A 360 7.46 -12.56 -2.47
C GLY A 360 8.05 -13.97 -2.52
N VAL A 361 7.21 -14.99 -2.35
CA VAL A 361 7.62 -16.39 -2.47
C VAL A 361 8.04 -16.73 -3.89
N GLU A 362 7.24 -16.37 -4.90
CA GLU A 362 7.55 -16.70 -6.30
C GLU A 362 8.73 -15.90 -6.85
N ALA A 363 8.93 -14.68 -6.37
CA ALA A 363 10.11 -13.88 -6.67
C ALA A 363 11.38 -14.36 -5.91
N GLY A 364 11.24 -15.31 -4.99
CA GLY A 364 12.36 -15.87 -4.22
C GLY A 364 12.95 -14.92 -3.17
N VAL A 365 12.18 -13.91 -2.74
CA VAL A 365 12.62 -12.88 -1.78
C VAL A 365 12.06 -13.07 -0.37
N ALA A 366 11.07 -13.95 -0.23
CA ALA A 366 10.42 -14.21 1.05
C ALA A 366 9.98 -15.68 1.18
N LEU A 367 9.71 -16.08 2.41
CA LEU A 367 8.90 -17.24 2.76
C LEU A 367 7.54 -16.77 3.28
N GLN A 368 6.55 -17.67 3.33
CA GLN A 368 5.26 -17.38 3.95
C GLN A 368 4.79 -18.49 4.87
N ALA A 369 4.03 -18.13 5.90
CA ALA A 369 3.36 -19.10 6.76
C ALA A 369 1.97 -18.59 7.18
N PRO A 370 1.00 -19.48 7.48
CA PRO A 370 -0.29 -19.10 8.04
C PRO A 370 -0.11 -18.48 9.44
N LYS A 371 -0.68 -17.31 9.68
CA LYS A 371 -0.56 -16.53 10.93
C LYS A 371 -0.96 -17.27 12.21
N ASP A 372 -1.87 -18.27 12.10
CA ASP A 372 -2.45 -18.99 13.23
C ASP A 372 -1.87 -20.42 13.43
N LYS A 373 -0.76 -20.73 12.76
CA LYS A 373 -0.14 -22.06 12.78
C LYS A 373 1.30 -21.99 13.29
N SER A 374 1.49 -21.93 14.62
CA SER A 374 2.80 -21.76 15.27
C SER A 374 3.86 -22.73 14.74
N GLN A 375 3.52 -24.02 14.58
CA GLN A 375 4.45 -25.01 14.06
C GLN A 375 4.91 -24.68 12.61
N LYS A 376 4.00 -24.19 11.74
CA LYS A 376 4.36 -23.81 10.38
C LYS A 376 5.16 -22.52 10.36
N ILE A 377 4.91 -21.59 11.27
CA ILE A 377 5.69 -20.36 11.43
C ILE A 377 7.12 -20.73 11.86
N ALA A 378 7.28 -21.59 12.88
CA ALA A 378 8.59 -22.05 13.33
C ALA A 378 9.37 -22.76 12.20
N GLN A 379 8.74 -23.70 11.50
CA GLN A 379 9.36 -24.40 10.36
C GLN A 379 9.78 -23.41 9.24
N ALA A 380 8.95 -22.42 8.92
CA ALA A 380 9.29 -21.43 7.91
C ALA A 380 10.42 -20.51 8.39
N PHE A 381 10.47 -20.17 9.67
CA PHE A 381 11.54 -19.38 10.25
C PHE A 381 12.87 -20.16 10.26
N GLU A 382 12.88 -21.42 10.62
CA GLU A 382 14.04 -22.31 10.51
C GLU A 382 14.56 -22.38 9.06
N GLN A 383 13.65 -22.51 8.08
CA GLN A 383 14.01 -22.49 6.66
C GLN A 383 14.60 -21.14 6.24
N LEU A 384 14.06 -20.02 6.79
CA LEU A 384 14.59 -18.69 6.55
C LEU A 384 16.03 -18.56 7.03
N LEU A 385 16.33 -19.01 8.27
CA LEU A 385 17.66 -19.00 8.86
C LEU A 385 18.65 -19.92 8.12
N ALA A 386 18.18 -21.10 7.71
CA ALA A 386 18.98 -22.10 7.01
C ALA A 386 19.34 -21.69 5.57
N ARG A 387 18.49 -20.90 4.91
CA ARG A 387 18.69 -20.51 3.51
C ARG A 387 19.81 -19.50 3.38
N LYS A 388 20.90 -19.88 2.72
CA LYS A 388 22.10 -19.03 2.51
C LYS A 388 22.11 -18.32 1.17
N ASP A 389 21.37 -18.85 0.18
CA ASP A 389 21.31 -18.28 -1.16
C ASP A 389 20.03 -17.45 -1.36
N TRP A 390 20.25 -16.14 -1.48
CA TRP A 390 19.24 -15.14 -1.78
C TRP A 390 19.60 -14.36 -3.06
N ALA A 391 20.08 -15.06 -4.08
CA ALA A 391 20.54 -14.45 -5.33
C ALA A 391 19.44 -13.63 -6.02
N GLN A 392 18.18 -14.13 -6.02
CA GLN A 392 17.04 -13.41 -6.57
C GLN A 392 16.76 -12.11 -5.81
N LEU A 393 16.86 -12.13 -4.48
CA LEU A 393 16.68 -10.94 -3.66
C LEU A 393 17.74 -9.89 -3.96
N LYS A 394 19.00 -10.29 -4.11
CA LYS A 394 20.10 -9.38 -4.48
C LYS A 394 19.89 -8.76 -5.86
N GLU A 395 19.42 -9.54 -6.82
CA GLU A 395 19.10 -9.04 -8.16
C GLU A 395 17.92 -8.04 -8.12
N LEU A 396 16.84 -8.37 -7.39
CA LEU A 396 15.70 -7.47 -7.23
C LEU A 396 16.05 -6.21 -6.44
N GLN A 397 16.96 -6.29 -5.48
CA GLN A 397 17.51 -5.12 -4.80
C GLN A 397 18.15 -4.15 -5.80
N LYS A 398 19.02 -4.63 -6.69
CA LYS A 398 19.65 -3.80 -7.73
C LYS A 398 18.60 -3.14 -8.62
N ARG A 399 17.58 -3.89 -9.02
CA ARG A 399 16.48 -3.35 -9.84
C ARG A 399 15.66 -2.32 -9.07
N ALA A 400 15.32 -2.57 -7.80
CA ALA A 400 14.62 -1.63 -6.95
C ALA A 400 15.36 -0.29 -6.82
N LEU A 401 16.68 -0.33 -6.70
CA LEU A 401 17.55 0.85 -6.60
C LEU A 401 17.74 1.57 -7.96
N ALA A 402 17.47 0.91 -9.09
CA ALA A 402 17.56 1.51 -10.41
C ALA A 402 16.31 2.28 -10.84
N TYR A 403 15.19 2.12 -10.13
CA TYR A 403 14.00 2.94 -10.39
C TYR A 403 14.25 4.40 -10.01
N ASP A 404 13.70 5.30 -10.82
CA ASP A 404 13.70 6.74 -10.57
C ASP A 404 12.26 7.27 -10.57
N PRO A 405 11.55 7.16 -9.44
CA PRO A 405 10.17 7.62 -9.30
C PRO A 405 9.98 9.10 -9.68
N THR A 406 10.94 9.94 -9.29
CA THR A 406 10.90 11.39 -9.54
C THR A 406 10.97 11.71 -11.01
N ARG A 407 11.86 11.06 -11.75
CA ARG A 407 12.00 11.28 -13.20
C ARG A 407 10.74 10.83 -13.94
N ILE A 408 10.18 9.68 -13.58
CA ILE A 408 8.95 9.17 -14.21
C ILE A 408 7.77 10.09 -13.91
N LEU A 409 7.62 10.51 -12.64
CA LEU A 409 6.59 11.48 -12.24
C LEU A 409 6.69 12.79 -13.03
N LYS A 410 7.87 13.42 -13.08
CA LYS A 410 8.08 14.67 -13.82
C LYS A 410 7.77 14.52 -15.30
N LYS A 411 8.18 13.41 -15.92
CA LYS A 411 7.88 13.11 -17.33
C LYS A 411 6.36 13.08 -17.56
N GLU A 412 5.62 12.35 -16.72
CA GLU A 412 4.16 12.21 -16.88
C GLU A 412 3.42 13.52 -16.58
N ILE A 413 3.85 14.31 -15.59
CA ILE A 413 3.32 15.66 -15.34
C ILE A 413 3.44 16.53 -16.62
N HIS A 414 4.65 16.63 -17.19
CA HIS A 414 4.88 17.45 -18.37
C HIS A 414 4.09 16.94 -19.59
N ARG A 415 4.00 15.63 -19.79
CA ARG A 415 3.23 15.02 -20.88
C ARG A 415 1.75 15.39 -20.80
N LEU A 416 1.14 15.25 -19.62
CA LEU A 416 -0.28 15.54 -19.44
C LEU A 416 -0.62 17.02 -19.56
N ILE A 417 0.21 17.90 -19.01
CA ILE A 417 0.00 19.36 -19.12
C ILE A 417 0.12 19.83 -20.56
N LYS A 418 1.06 19.26 -21.35
CA LYS A 418 1.21 19.57 -22.77
C LYS A 418 0.20 18.86 -23.67
N LYS A 419 -0.65 18.00 -23.10
CA LYS A 419 -1.63 17.16 -23.83
C LYS A 419 -0.97 16.26 -24.90
N GLU A 420 0.25 15.80 -24.64
CA GLU A 420 0.93 14.84 -25.50
C GLU A 420 0.32 13.43 -25.34
N ALA A 421 0.29 12.63 -26.43
CA ALA A 421 -0.18 11.24 -26.37
C ALA A 421 0.70 10.38 -25.45
N PRO A 422 0.17 9.31 -24.87
CA PRO A 422 0.90 8.42 -23.97
C PRO A 422 2.02 7.64 -24.67
#